data_2382c67c0a5823e4ef4ee810f9b91c3f
#
_entry.id   2382c67c0a5823e4ef4ee810f9b91c3f
#
_cell.length_a   1.000
_cell.length_b   1.000
_cell.length_c   1.000
_cell.angle_alpha   90.00
_cell.angle_beta   90.00
_cell.angle_gamma   90.00
#
_symmetry.space_group_name_H-M   'P 1'
#
loop_
_entity.id
_entity.type
_entity.pdbx_description
1 polymer ?
#
loop_
_entity_poly.entity_id
_entity_poly.type
_entity_poly.pdbx_seq_one_letter_code
_entity_poly.pdbx_strand_id
1 'polypeptide(L)'
;MTKQRFTQEEIEIIRQNPYVVSVCSTKISYSLAFKKFAIQQAQKGFKSPEIFRQAGFDPEMMGKPRMYAALKYIKAEAASPEGLREPRGKSKDERLAEFAKEDFERKHTKTAIRELQNKIVHLEQQIEFLKKIQSPEP
;
A
#
# COMPACT_ATOMS: atom_id res chain seq x y z
N MET A 1 -27.66 -14.10 -10.10
CA MET A 1 -26.36 -14.57 -9.66
C MET A 1 -25.57 -13.45 -9.00
N THR A 2 -24.98 -13.75 -7.87
CA THR A 2 -24.18 -12.78 -7.17
C THR A 2 -22.83 -12.65 -7.84
N LYS A 3 -22.45 -11.44 -8.17
CA LYS A 3 -21.15 -11.18 -8.76
C LYS A 3 -20.09 -11.33 -7.68
N GLN A 4 -19.19 -12.31 -7.83
CA GLN A 4 -18.16 -12.58 -6.84
C GLN A 4 -16.84 -11.90 -7.14
N ARG A 5 -16.60 -11.53 -8.38
CA ARG A 5 -15.33 -10.93 -8.79
C ARG A 5 -15.54 -9.63 -9.54
N PHE A 6 -14.63 -8.70 -9.32
CA PHE A 6 -14.63 -7.43 -10.04
C PHE A 6 -13.83 -7.54 -11.34
N THR A 7 -14.30 -6.83 -12.37
CA THR A 7 -13.52 -6.67 -13.60
C THR A 7 -12.39 -5.66 -13.36
N GLN A 8 -11.44 -5.58 -14.27
CA GLN A 8 -10.36 -4.60 -14.17
C GLN A 8 -10.88 -3.16 -14.16
N GLU A 9 -11.89 -2.88 -14.96
CA GLU A 9 -12.52 -1.56 -14.99
C GLU A 9 -13.16 -1.22 -13.64
N GLU A 10 -13.85 -2.19 -13.05
CA GLU A 10 -14.46 -2.00 -11.74
C GLU A 10 -13.42 -1.79 -10.65
N ILE A 11 -12.33 -2.53 -10.69
CA ILE A 11 -11.21 -2.36 -9.75
C ILE A 11 -10.66 -0.94 -9.84
N GLU A 12 -10.46 -0.43 -11.03
CA GLU A 12 -9.95 0.94 -11.23
C GLU A 12 -10.91 1.97 -10.67
N ILE A 13 -12.21 1.80 -10.90
CA ILE A 13 -13.24 2.70 -10.37
C ILE A 13 -13.25 2.67 -8.84
N ILE A 14 -13.23 1.48 -8.25
CA ILE A 14 -13.26 1.31 -6.80
C ILE A 14 -11.98 1.88 -6.17
N ARG A 15 -10.85 1.68 -6.80
CA ARG A 15 -9.55 2.17 -6.31
C ARG A 15 -9.51 3.69 -6.17
N GLN A 16 -10.27 4.40 -6.98
CA GLN A 16 -10.33 5.86 -6.93
C GLN A 16 -11.08 6.38 -5.71
N ASN A 17 -11.83 5.53 -5.02
CA ASN A 17 -12.57 5.95 -3.83
C ASN A 17 -11.60 6.15 -2.65
N PRO A 18 -11.66 7.34 -1.98
CA PRO A 18 -10.74 7.64 -0.88
C PRO A 18 -10.90 6.73 0.34
N TYR A 19 -12.03 6.05 0.46
CA TYR A 19 -12.26 5.10 1.56
C TYR A 19 -11.66 3.72 1.30
N VAL A 20 -11.13 3.48 0.12
CA VAL A 20 -10.53 2.20 -0.24
C VAL A 20 -9.03 2.24 -0.02
N VAL A 21 -8.52 1.37 0.86
CA VAL A 21 -7.09 1.21 1.08
C VAL A 21 -6.49 0.34 -0.02
N SER A 22 -7.17 -0.76 -0.34
CA SER A 22 -6.75 -1.64 -1.42
C SER A 22 -7.95 -2.41 -1.97
N VAL A 23 -7.87 -2.82 -3.22
CA VAL A 23 -8.91 -3.58 -3.89
C VAL A 23 -8.27 -4.59 -4.84
N CYS A 24 -8.84 -5.80 -4.85
CA CYS A 24 -8.49 -6.83 -5.83
C CYS A 24 -9.78 -7.41 -6.40
N SER A 25 -9.67 -8.42 -7.25
CA SER A 25 -10.85 -8.98 -7.91
C SER A 25 -11.88 -9.56 -6.95
N THR A 26 -11.48 -9.97 -5.74
CA THR A 26 -12.35 -10.64 -4.79
C THR A 26 -12.57 -9.88 -3.48
N LYS A 27 -11.69 -8.95 -3.13
CA LYS A 27 -11.74 -8.27 -1.83
C LYS A 27 -11.48 -6.78 -1.93
N ILE A 28 -12.07 -6.04 -1.00
CA ILE A 28 -11.81 -4.62 -0.82
C ILE A 28 -11.40 -4.43 0.64
N SER A 29 -10.31 -3.69 0.86
CA SER A 29 -9.90 -3.27 2.20
C SER A 29 -10.33 -1.83 2.41
N TYR A 30 -11.18 -1.60 3.40
CA TYR A 30 -11.73 -0.29 3.71
C TYR A 30 -10.88 0.42 4.74
N SER A 31 -10.78 1.75 4.60
CA SER A 31 -10.04 2.58 5.56
C SER A 31 -10.77 2.65 6.90
N LEU A 32 -10.03 3.05 7.95
CA LEU A 32 -10.62 3.29 9.25
C LEU A 32 -11.70 4.38 9.18
N ALA A 33 -11.48 5.40 8.35
CA ALA A 33 -12.45 6.47 8.15
C ALA A 33 -13.78 5.92 7.61
N PHE A 34 -13.74 4.99 6.66
CA PHE A 34 -14.95 4.35 6.15
C PHE A 34 -15.63 3.52 7.23
N LYS A 35 -14.87 2.77 8.01
CA LYS A 35 -15.42 1.94 9.08
C LYS A 35 -16.18 2.78 10.10
N LYS A 36 -15.60 3.90 10.51
CA LYS A 36 -16.26 4.85 11.43
C LYS A 36 -17.52 5.44 10.81
N PHE A 37 -17.45 5.83 9.55
CA PHE A 37 -18.58 6.37 8.81
C PHE A 37 -19.71 5.33 8.74
N ALA A 38 -19.38 4.09 8.40
CA ALA A 38 -20.36 3.01 8.27
C ALA A 38 -21.08 2.75 9.59
N ILE A 39 -20.36 2.73 10.70
CA ILE A 39 -20.94 2.53 12.04
C ILE A 39 -21.89 3.69 12.37
N GLN A 40 -21.47 4.92 12.13
CA GLN A 40 -22.31 6.10 12.37
C GLN A 40 -23.62 6.03 11.58
N GLN A 41 -23.56 5.69 10.32
CA GLN A 41 -24.73 5.60 9.46
C GLN A 41 -25.63 4.44 9.87
N ALA A 42 -25.04 3.30 10.27
CA ALA A 42 -25.80 2.16 10.75
C ALA A 42 -26.57 2.51 12.04
N GLN A 43 -25.97 3.29 12.93
CA GLN A 43 -26.62 3.76 14.14
C GLN A 43 -27.79 4.69 13.83
N LYS A 44 -27.73 5.41 12.73
CA LYS A 44 -28.82 6.27 12.27
C LYS A 44 -29.94 5.48 11.59
N GLY A 45 -29.75 4.18 11.37
CA GLY A 45 -30.76 3.32 10.80
C GLY A 45 -30.63 3.05 9.30
N PHE A 46 -29.54 3.50 8.68
CA PHE A 46 -29.33 3.25 7.25
C PHE A 46 -28.89 1.80 7.02
N LYS A 47 -29.36 1.24 5.89
CA LYS A 47 -28.99 -0.11 5.48
C LYS A 47 -27.69 -0.10 4.71
N SER A 48 -27.06 -1.27 4.58
CA SER A 48 -25.77 -1.39 3.91
C SER A 48 -25.70 -0.77 2.53
N PRO A 49 -26.65 -1.03 1.60
CA PRO A 49 -26.58 -0.41 0.27
C PRO A 49 -26.58 1.11 0.32
N GLU A 50 -27.38 1.68 1.23
CA GLU A 50 -27.46 3.13 1.37
C GLU A 50 -26.16 3.70 1.90
N ILE A 51 -25.55 3.04 2.89
CA ILE A 51 -24.27 3.46 3.47
C ILE A 51 -23.19 3.47 2.39
N PHE A 52 -23.12 2.41 1.59
CA PHE A 52 -22.12 2.31 0.52
C PHE A 52 -22.35 3.37 -0.56
N ARG A 53 -23.61 3.65 -0.89
CA ARG A 53 -23.92 4.70 -1.87
C ARG A 53 -23.49 6.06 -1.37
N GLN A 54 -23.74 6.38 -0.11
CA GLN A 54 -23.32 7.65 0.50
C GLN A 54 -21.80 7.80 0.50
N ALA A 55 -21.08 6.67 0.60
CA ALA A 55 -19.62 6.67 0.59
C ALA A 55 -19.02 6.76 -0.81
N GLY A 56 -19.86 6.75 -1.84
CA GLY A 56 -19.39 6.85 -3.23
C GLY A 56 -19.27 5.53 -3.96
N PHE A 57 -19.69 4.44 -3.35
CA PHE A 57 -19.71 3.12 -4.00
C PHE A 57 -21.00 2.93 -4.78
N ASP A 58 -20.92 2.17 -5.88
CA ASP A 58 -22.10 1.79 -6.64
C ASP A 58 -22.65 0.49 -6.04
N PRO A 59 -23.88 0.51 -5.45
CA PRO A 59 -24.45 -0.70 -4.87
C PRO A 59 -24.65 -1.85 -5.86
N GLU A 60 -24.92 -1.53 -7.12
CA GLU A 60 -25.08 -2.56 -8.15
C GLU A 60 -23.75 -3.23 -8.46
N MET A 61 -22.67 -2.45 -8.52
CA MET A 61 -21.32 -2.95 -8.76
C MET A 61 -20.84 -3.80 -7.59
N MET A 62 -21.09 -3.34 -6.37
CA MET A 62 -20.67 -4.04 -5.16
C MET A 62 -21.42 -5.34 -4.92
N GLY A 63 -22.72 -5.35 -5.14
CA GLY A 63 -23.59 -6.48 -4.84
C GLY A 63 -24.02 -6.51 -3.38
N LYS A 64 -25.30 -6.81 -3.16
CA LYS A 64 -25.87 -6.80 -1.79
C LYS A 64 -25.14 -7.72 -0.80
N PRO A 65 -24.83 -8.99 -1.13
CA PRO A 65 -24.16 -9.87 -0.17
C PRO A 65 -22.81 -9.33 0.30
N ARG A 66 -22.05 -8.71 -0.61
CA ARG A 66 -20.75 -8.12 -0.27
C ARG A 66 -20.89 -6.95 0.69
N MET A 67 -21.88 -6.07 0.44
CA MET A 67 -22.13 -4.92 1.30
C MET A 67 -22.59 -5.34 2.68
N TYR A 68 -23.51 -6.28 2.77
CA TYR A 68 -24.00 -6.78 4.06
C TYR A 68 -22.89 -7.49 4.83
N ALA A 69 -22.09 -8.31 4.17
CA ALA A 69 -20.98 -8.99 4.79
C ALA A 69 -19.92 -7.99 5.32
N ALA A 70 -19.60 -6.97 4.52
CA ALA A 70 -18.66 -5.95 4.93
C ALA A 70 -19.12 -5.22 6.18
N LEU A 71 -20.39 -4.79 6.21
CA LEU A 71 -20.94 -4.11 7.38
C LEU A 71 -20.97 -5.02 8.61
N LYS A 72 -21.27 -6.30 8.43
CA LYS A 72 -21.25 -7.28 9.49
C LYS A 72 -19.87 -7.39 10.12
N TYR A 73 -18.81 -7.48 9.30
CA TYR A 73 -17.43 -7.53 9.79
C TYR A 73 -17.03 -6.23 10.49
N ILE A 74 -17.43 -5.09 9.93
CA ILE A 74 -17.13 -3.78 10.53
C ILE A 74 -17.80 -3.68 11.93
N LYS A 75 -19.06 -4.07 12.04
CA LYS A 75 -19.76 -4.07 13.34
C LYS A 75 -19.11 -5.01 14.34
N ALA A 76 -18.70 -6.20 13.89
CA ALA A 76 -18.04 -7.17 14.76
C ALA A 76 -16.68 -6.62 15.23
N GLU A 77 -15.94 -5.97 14.36
CA GLU A 77 -14.67 -5.35 14.71
C GLU A 77 -14.86 -4.23 15.74
N ALA A 78 -15.89 -3.39 15.52
CA ALA A 78 -16.22 -2.31 16.46
C ALA A 78 -16.61 -2.82 17.84
N ALA A 79 -17.25 -3.99 17.89
CA ALA A 79 -17.65 -4.62 19.15
C ALA A 79 -16.51 -5.38 19.83
N SER A 80 -15.37 -5.57 19.16
CA SER A 80 -14.21 -6.24 19.74
C SER A 80 -13.55 -5.36 20.80
N PRO A 81 -12.77 -5.95 21.74
CA PRO A 81 -12.05 -5.16 22.76
C PRO A 81 -11.09 -4.13 22.17
N GLU A 82 -10.54 -4.40 20.99
CA GLU A 82 -9.62 -3.50 20.32
C GLU A 82 -10.32 -2.40 19.50
N GLY A 83 -11.61 -2.58 19.19
CA GLY A 83 -12.38 -1.63 18.41
C GLY A 83 -12.01 -1.64 16.92
N LEU A 84 -12.42 -0.60 16.23
CA LEU A 84 -12.12 -0.46 14.80
C LEU A 84 -10.63 -0.22 14.56
N ARG A 85 -10.10 -0.84 13.52
CA ARG A 85 -8.67 -0.78 13.19
C ARG A 85 -8.46 -0.51 11.71
N GLU A 86 -7.30 0.07 11.39
CA GLU A 86 -6.86 0.13 10.01
C GLU A 86 -6.61 -1.29 9.50
N PRO A 87 -6.83 -1.54 8.20
CA PRO A 87 -6.52 -2.85 7.63
C PRO A 87 -5.06 -3.23 7.90
N ARG A 88 -4.86 -4.45 8.39
CA ARG A 88 -3.51 -4.94 8.65
C ARG A 88 -2.81 -5.26 7.34
N GLY A 89 -1.64 -4.71 7.22
CA GLY A 89 -0.80 -4.99 6.08
C GLY A 89 -1.29 -4.30 4.83
N LYS A 90 -0.42 -4.30 3.87
CA LYS A 90 -0.68 -3.74 2.56
C LYS A 90 -1.18 -4.85 1.65
N SER A 91 -1.87 -4.49 0.58
CA SER A 91 -2.25 -5.46 -0.43
C SER A 91 -1.00 -6.14 -0.98
N LYS A 92 -1.19 -7.30 -1.61
CA LYS A 92 -0.09 -8.01 -2.25
C LYS A 92 0.65 -7.10 -3.24
N ASP A 93 -0.10 -6.33 -4.02
CA ASP A 93 0.47 -5.42 -5.01
C ASP A 93 1.28 -4.31 -4.36
N GLU A 94 0.79 -3.75 -3.27
CA GLU A 94 1.52 -2.73 -2.52
C GLU A 94 2.80 -3.29 -1.91
N ARG A 95 2.74 -4.50 -1.36
CA ARG A 95 3.92 -5.18 -0.81
C ARG A 95 4.96 -5.42 -1.89
N LEU A 96 4.53 -5.85 -3.06
CA LEU A 96 5.43 -6.08 -4.19
C LEU A 96 6.05 -4.77 -4.68
N ALA A 97 5.24 -3.70 -4.75
CA ALA A 97 5.74 -2.38 -5.15
C ALA A 97 6.76 -1.85 -4.16
N GLU A 98 6.51 -1.97 -2.85
CA GLU A 98 7.46 -1.56 -1.83
C GLU A 98 8.73 -2.39 -1.87
N PHE A 99 8.59 -3.71 -2.02
CA PHE A 99 9.74 -4.60 -2.11
C PHE A 99 10.60 -4.24 -3.32
N ALA A 100 9.98 -3.98 -4.46
CA ALA A 100 10.70 -3.58 -5.66
C ALA A 100 11.42 -2.25 -5.47
N LYS A 101 10.78 -1.30 -4.78
CA LYS A 101 11.38 0.00 -4.48
C LYS A 101 12.58 -0.15 -3.55
N GLU A 102 12.43 -0.92 -2.48
CA GLU A 102 13.52 -1.18 -1.52
C GLU A 102 14.68 -1.89 -2.20
N ASP A 103 14.39 -2.87 -3.04
CA ASP A 103 15.40 -3.61 -3.78
C ASP A 103 16.15 -2.69 -4.75
N PHE A 104 15.42 -1.82 -5.44
CA PHE A 104 16.03 -0.82 -6.33
C PHE A 104 16.95 0.12 -5.54
N GLU A 105 16.49 0.65 -4.43
CA GLU A 105 17.29 1.54 -3.59
C GLU A 105 18.53 0.84 -3.06
N ARG A 106 18.39 -0.43 -2.64
CA ARG A 106 19.51 -1.23 -2.15
C ARG A 106 20.55 -1.45 -3.22
N LYS A 107 20.13 -1.81 -4.44
CA LYS A 107 21.04 -2.02 -5.57
C LYS A 107 21.74 -0.74 -5.96
N HIS A 108 21.00 0.36 -6.00
CA HIS A 108 21.55 1.66 -6.33
C HIS A 108 22.58 2.11 -5.31
N THR A 109 22.32 1.89 -4.02
CA THR A 109 23.23 2.20 -2.94
C THR A 109 24.53 1.37 -3.04
N LYS A 110 24.40 0.07 -3.32
CA LYS A 110 25.55 -0.81 -3.52
C LYS A 110 26.43 -0.35 -4.66
N THR A 111 25.80 0.05 -5.77
CA THR A 111 26.53 0.56 -6.94
C THR A 111 27.25 1.85 -6.59
N ALA A 112 26.61 2.77 -5.87
CA ALA A 112 27.22 4.02 -5.44
C ALA A 112 28.42 3.77 -4.53
N ILE A 113 28.27 2.84 -3.57
CA ILE A 113 29.38 2.47 -2.66
C ILE A 113 30.55 1.90 -3.45
N ARG A 114 30.29 1.02 -4.41
CA ARG A 114 31.32 0.41 -5.24
C ARG A 114 32.07 1.47 -6.06
N GLU A 115 31.33 2.41 -6.62
CA GLU A 115 31.94 3.52 -7.38
C GLU A 115 32.82 4.38 -6.48
N LEU A 116 32.38 4.70 -5.27
CA LEU A 116 33.19 5.45 -4.30
C LEU A 116 34.44 4.68 -3.91
N GLN A 117 34.33 3.37 -3.67
CA GLN A 117 35.49 2.54 -3.34
C GLN A 117 36.49 2.52 -4.48
N ASN A 118 36.03 2.43 -5.74
CA ASN A 118 36.90 2.50 -6.90
C ASN A 118 37.61 3.84 -7.00
N LYS A 119 36.92 4.95 -6.71
CA LYS A 119 37.52 6.27 -6.68
C LYS A 119 38.59 6.39 -5.60
N ILE A 120 38.35 5.83 -4.43
CA ILE A 120 39.30 5.84 -3.33
C ILE A 120 40.58 5.10 -3.74
N VAL A 121 40.46 3.91 -4.32
CA VAL A 121 41.61 3.13 -4.80
C VAL A 121 42.39 3.92 -5.85
N HIS A 122 41.70 4.55 -6.78
CA HIS A 122 42.33 5.35 -7.81
C HIS A 122 43.09 6.53 -7.23
N LEU A 123 42.50 7.24 -6.27
CA LEU A 123 43.14 8.35 -5.58
C LEU A 123 44.39 7.91 -4.78
N GLU A 124 44.27 6.75 -4.13
CA GLU A 124 45.43 6.17 -3.40
C GLU A 124 46.58 5.87 -4.34
N GLN A 125 46.29 5.32 -5.51
CA GLN A 125 47.32 5.07 -6.53
C GLN A 125 47.97 6.36 -7.03
N GLN A 126 47.18 7.41 -7.21
CA GLN A 126 47.71 8.72 -7.61
C GLN A 126 48.58 9.32 -6.54
N ILE A 127 48.21 9.18 -5.27
CA ILE A 127 49.02 9.68 -4.13
C ILE A 127 50.36 8.94 -4.08
N GLU A 128 50.38 7.64 -4.22
CA GLU A 128 51.58 6.85 -4.24
C GLU A 128 52.50 7.26 -5.41
N PHE A 129 51.93 7.47 -6.55
CA PHE A 129 52.66 7.93 -7.74
C PHE A 129 53.32 9.30 -7.49
N LEU A 130 52.57 10.24 -6.89
CA LEU A 130 53.07 11.57 -6.58
C LEU A 130 54.17 11.51 -5.52
N LYS A 131 54.07 10.63 -4.52
CA LYS A 131 55.08 10.44 -3.51
C LYS A 131 56.38 9.93 -4.13
N LYS A 132 56.29 9.02 -5.09
CA LYS A 132 57.48 8.51 -5.78
C LYS A 132 58.17 9.59 -6.59
N ILE A 133 57.42 10.52 -7.17
CA ILE A 133 57.96 11.63 -7.95
C ILE A 133 58.54 12.70 -7.04
N GLN A 134 57.84 13.04 -5.93
CA GLN A 134 58.22 14.13 -5.03
C GLN A 134 59.25 13.71 -4.00
N SER A 135 59.47 12.43 -3.80
CA SER A 135 60.55 11.92 -2.93
C SER A 135 61.65 11.34 -3.78
N PRO A 136 62.49 12.19 -4.33
CA PRO A 136 63.62 11.66 -5.08
C PRO A 136 64.52 10.92 -4.12
N GLU A 137 64.84 9.72 -4.50
CA GLU A 137 65.75 8.93 -3.69
C GLU A 137 67.09 9.64 -3.57
N PRO A 138 67.58 9.73 -2.36
CA PRO A 138 68.92 10.27 -2.19
C PRO A 138 69.95 9.38 -2.79
#